data_0117f0591c98c1b12cc5b5bf3c7393b9
#
_entry.id   0117f0591c98c1b12cc5b5bf3c7393b9
#
_cell.length_a   1.000
_cell.length_b   1.000
_cell.length_c   1.000
_cell.angle_alpha   90.00
_cell.angle_beta   90.00
_cell.angle_gamma   90.00
#
_symmetry.space_group_name_H-M   'P 1'
#
loop_
_entity.id
_entity.type
_entity.pdbx_description
1 polymer ?
#
loop_
_entity_poly.entity_id
_entity_poly.type
_entity_poly.pdbx_seq_one_letter_code
_entity_poly.pdbx_strand_id
1 'polypeptide(L)'
;KHTIIKIIMFLLILLEQMLAGFRFYIVQLFVMVLSNYYLKTKKRPTIKQLAIFFIVILFFIMFLTLNRSALRGGDTTNVVSMFEVTDLYSVFEDTVFFNFRIYRNYYGIVGKVPSVYKFCFLDQLVIGTIVMMIPRAIWPSKPYSYGGVGLKVLIGNNIASGQAYPNLGEFYYSLGIIGVVLGMLIYGYWNYCYKDKYFKSNNYISITSYSILLGNNLQLIIRGFMPSNFWMVIFSMLPIWIYSIIKFREEK
;
A
#
# COMPACT_ATOMS: atom_id res chain seq x y z
N LYS A 1 23.68 -2.57 21.68
CA LYS A 1 24.02 -1.79 20.46
C LYS A 1 23.02 -2.02 19.32
N HIS A 2 22.70 -3.24 18.95
CA HIS A 2 21.80 -3.53 17.80
C HIS A 2 20.35 -3.02 17.98
N THR A 3 19.83 -2.91 19.18
CA THR A 3 18.46 -2.42 19.42
C THR A 3 18.33 -0.93 19.14
N ILE A 4 19.32 -0.14 19.55
CA ILE A 4 19.35 1.30 19.30
C ILE A 4 19.40 1.58 17.79
N ILE A 5 20.25 0.87 17.07
CA ILE A 5 20.36 1.01 15.61
C ILE A 5 19.02 0.72 14.93
N LYS A 6 18.31 -0.35 15.35
CA LYS A 6 16.99 -0.69 14.80
C LYS A 6 15.95 0.41 15.05
N ILE A 7 15.96 1.00 16.25
CA ILE A 7 15.06 2.10 16.60
C ILE A 7 15.37 3.32 15.74
N ILE A 8 16.65 3.69 15.61
CA ILE A 8 17.06 4.82 14.76
C ILE A 8 16.65 4.60 13.31
N MET A 9 16.91 3.43 12.75
CA MET A 9 16.49 3.10 11.37
C MET A 9 14.96 3.16 11.19
N PHE A 10 14.21 2.66 12.17
CA PHE A 10 12.74 2.76 12.13
C PHE A 10 12.26 4.21 12.15
N LEU A 11 12.85 5.04 13.02
CA LEU A 11 12.51 6.46 13.11
C LEU A 11 12.87 7.24 11.85
N LEU A 12 14.01 6.93 11.22
CA LEU A 12 14.42 7.54 9.95
C LEU A 12 13.45 7.18 8.82
N ILE A 13 13.06 5.92 8.69
CA ILE A 13 12.07 5.48 7.70
C ILE A 13 10.71 6.15 7.97
N LEU A 14 10.29 6.21 9.23
CA LEU A 14 9.05 6.87 9.60
C LEU A 14 9.06 8.36 9.24
N LEU A 15 10.15 9.06 9.53
CA LEU A 15 10.34 10.46 9.20
C LEU A 15 10.29 10.70 7.69
N GLU A 16 10.98 9.87 6.90
CA GLU A 16 10.95 9.92 5.44
C GLU A 16 9.51 9.81 4.91
N GLN A 17 8.74 8.82 5.41
CA GLN A 17 7.35 8.63 4.98
C GLN A 17 6.44 9.79 5.42
N MET A 18 6.70 10.39 6.57
CA MET A 18 5.97 11.58 7.04
C MET A 18 6.25 12.78 6.13
N LEU A 19 7.52 13.05 5.81
CA LEU A 19 7.91 14.16 4.93
C LEU A 19 7.38 13.96 3.49
N ALA A 20 7.35 12.73 3.01
CA ALA A 20 6.74 12.39 1.72
C ALA A 20 5.20 12.51 1.72
N GLY A 21 4.54 12.63 2.90
CA GLY A 21 3.10 12.77 3.05
C GLY A 21 2.31 11.53 2.63
N PHE A 22 2.90 10.34 2.73
CA PHE A 22 2.30 9.06 2.35
C PHE A 22 1.70 8.32 3.54
N ARG A 23 0.45 8.64 3.90
CA ARG A 23 -0.27 8.07 5.05
C ARG A 23 -0.31 6.54 5.07
N PHE A 24 -0.55 5.92 3.93
CA PHE A 24 -0.69 4.46 3.85
C PHE A 24 0.62 3.72 4.08
N TYR A 25 1.75 4.25 3.67
CA TYR A 25 3.05 3.61 3.90
C TYR A 25 3.42 3.59 5.38
N ILE A 26 2.96 4.58 6.15
CA ILE A 26 3.15 4.57 7.61
C ILE A 26 2.35 3.43 8.24
N VAL A 27 1.06 3.30 7.88
CA VAL A 27 0.23 2.18 8.37
C VAL A 27 0.84 0.83 7.99
N GLN A 28 1.30 0.71 6.75
CA GLN A 28 1.96 -0.48 6.22
C GLN A 28 3.22 -0.83 7.01
N LEU A 29 4.09 0.15 7.29
CA LEU A 29 5.30 -0.01 8.09
C LEU A 29 4.97 -0.51 9.50
N PHE A 30 3.99 0.12 10.15
CA PHE A 30 3.55 -0.31 11.49
C PHE A 30 3.01 -1.75 11.49
N VAL A 31 2.20 -2.12 10.50
CA VAL A 31 1.68 -3.49 10.38
C VAL A 31 2.79 -4.49 10.12
N MET A 32 3.80 -4.16 9.29
CA MET A 32 4.97 -5.02 9.06
C MET A 32 5.74 -5.28 10.36
N VAL A 33 6.04 -4.22 11.11
CA VAL A 33 6.81 -4.34 12.36
C VAL A 33 6.02 -5.11 13.43
N LEU A 34 4.74 -4.79 13.59
CA LEU A 34 3.86 -5.45 14.54
C LEU A 34 3.68 -6.93 14.21
N SER A 35 3.39 -7.24 12.95
CA SER A 35 3.26 -8.62 12.47
C SER A 35 4.56 -9.41 12.70
N ASN A 36 5.71 -8.81 12.39
CA ASN A 36 7.01 -9.46 12.62
C ASN A 36 7.24 -9.79 14.10
N TYR A 37 6.89 -8.87 15.01
CA TYR A 37 7.00 -9.09 16.44
C TYR A 37 6.11 -10.24 16.91
N TYR A 38 4.82 -10.23 16.55
CA TYR A 38 3.88 -11.26 17.00
C TYR A 38 4.13 -12.64 16.36
N LEU A 39 4.49 -12.68 15.09
CA LEU A 39 4.86 -13.93 14.43
C LEU A 39 6.14 -14.55 15.02
N LYS A 40 7.13 -13.73 15.36
CA LYS A 40 8.37 -14.18 16.00
C LYS A 40 8.13 -14.69 17.42
N THR A 41 7.35 -13.97 18.20
CA THR A 41 7.09 -14.33 19.62
C THR A 41 6.01 -15.38 19.79
N LYS A 42 5.27 -15.70 18.70
CA LYS A 42 4.09 -16.61 18.71
C LYS A 42 3.01 -16.19 19.72
N LYS A 43 3.02 -14.93 20.16
CA LYS A 43 2.01 -14.36 21.04
C LYS A 43 0.88 -13.78 20.22
N ARG A 44 -0.33 -13.76 20.77
CA ARG A 44 -1.48 -13.06 20.17
C ARG A 44 -1.57 -11.66 20.76
N PRO A 45 -1.83 -10.62 19.94
CA PRO A 45 -2.07 -9.30 20.47
C PRO A 45 -3.35 -9.29 21.34
N THR A 46 -3.31 -8.61 22.45
CA THR A 46 -4.50 -8.37 23.27
C THR A 46 -5.35 -7.26 22.64
N ILE A 47 -6.65 -7.25 22.90
CA ILE A 47 -7.56 -6.20 22.41
C ILE A 47 -7.08 -4.80 22.82
N LYS A 48 -6.56 -4.67 24.05
CA LYS A 48 -5.99 -3.39 24.52
C LYS A 48 -4.80 -2.93 23.67
N GLN A 49 -3.89 -3.83 23.32
CA GLN A 49 -2.73 -3.52 22.47
C GLN A 49 -3.18 -3.12 21.06
N LEU A 50 -4.17 -3.81 20.49
CA LEU A 50 -4.72 -3.46 19.20
C LEU A 50 -5.42 -2.10 19.24
N ALA A 51 -6.16 -1.78 20.30
CA ALA A 51 -6.82 -0.48 20.46
C ALA A 51 -5.79 0.66 20.57
N ILE A 52 -4.75 0.51 21.40
CA ILE A 52 -3.68 1.51 21.51
C ILE A 52 -3.00 1.71 20.14
N PHE A 53 -2.67 0.61 19.47
CA PHE A 53 -2.06 0.65 18.15
C PHE A 53 -2.94 1.38 17.11
N PHE A 54 -4.24 1.11 17.12
CA PHE A 54 -5.20 1.78 16.26
C PHE A 54 -5.27 3.29 16.54
N ILE A 55 -5.32 3.69 17.81
CA ILE A 55 -5.33 5.10 18.22
C ILE A 55 -4.06 5.83 17.75
N VAL A 56 -2.89 5.21 17.94
CA VAL A 56 -1.61 5.79 17.51
C VAL A 56 -1.58 5.97 15.99
N ILE A 57 -1.99 4.97 15.23
CA ILE A 57 -2.07 5.07 13.77
C ILE A 57 -3.05 6.15 13.35
N LEU A 58 -4.23 6.20 13.95
CA LEU A 58 -5.25 7.20 13.64
C LEU A 58 -4.72 8.62 13.87
N PHE A 59 -4.03 8.83 15.00
CA PHE A 59 -3.37 10.11 15.29
C PHE A 59 -2.38 10.52 14.19
N PHE A 60 -1.50 9.60 13.75
CA PHE A 60 -0.56 9.87 12.67
C PHE A 60 -1.27 10.18 11.34
N ILE A 61 -2.33 9.44 11.01
CA ILE A 61 -3.09 9.67 9.77
C ILE A 61 -3.78 11.04 9.81
N MET A 62 -4.36 11.44 10.95
CA MET A 62 -5.00 12.75 11.13
C MET A 62 -3.95 13.86 11.01
N PHE A 63 -2.81 13.75 11.71
CA PHE A 63 -1.71 14.71 11.60
C PHE A 63 -1.24 14.90 10.15
N LEU A 64 -1.04 13.82 9.42
CA LEU A 64 -0.66 13.87 8.01
C LEU A 64 -1.78 14.37 7.10
N THR A 65 -3.04 14.21 7.48
CA THR A 65 -4.16 14.76 6.71
C THR A 65 -4.16 16.28 6.77
N LEU A 66 -3.92 16.85 7.95
CA LEU A 66 -3.80 18.28 8.17
C LEU A 66 -2.60 18.89 7.45
N ASN A 67 -1.45 18.24 7.58
CA ASN A 67 -0.16 18.86 7.24
C ASN A 67 0.40 18.42 5.88
N ARG A 68 -0.37 17.69 5.08
CA ARG A 68 0.11 17.09 3.82
C ARG A 68 0.65 18.10 2.81
N SER A 69 0.01 19.25 2.68
CA SER A 69 0.42 20.29 1.73
C SER A 69 1.72 20.95 2.17
N ALA A 70 1.84 21.31 3.43
CA ALA A 70 3.04 21.91 4.02
C ALA A 70 4.24 20.96 3.93
N LEU A 71 4.07 19.71 4.37
CA LEU A 71 5.13 18.70 4.33
C LEU A 71 5.64 18.40 2.90
N ARG A 72 4.73 18.30 1.92
CA ARG A 72 5.11 18.07 0.52
C ARG A 72 5.73 19.26 -0.17
N GLY A 73 5.33 20.48 0.25
CA GLY A 73 5.91 21.72 -0.23
C GLY A 73 7.28 22.05 0.38
N GLY A 74 7.70 21.31 1.39
CA GLY A 74 8.91 21.59 2.16
C GLY A 74 8.80 22.80 3.09
N ASP A 75 7.59 23.37 3.22
CA ASP A 75 7.33 24.52 4.08
C ASP A 75 6.90 24.04 5.48
N THR A 76 7.88 23.82 6.33
CA THR A 76 7.66 23.37 7.69
C THR A 76 7.15 24.48 8.63
N THR A 77 7.18 25.73 8.19
CA THR A 77 6.70 26.87 9.01
C THR A 77 5.18 26.88 9.15
N ASN A 78 4.46 26.28 8.22
CA ASN A 78 3.01 26.17 8.19
C ASN A 78 2.48 24.83 8.70
N VAL A 79 3.29 24.07 9.45
CA VAL A 79 2.84 22.80 10.05
C VAL A 79 1.96 23.10 11.26
N VAL A 80 0.69 22.72 11.16
CA VAL A 80 -0.30 22.89 12.23
C VAL A 80 -0.19 21.72 13.22
N SER A 81 -0.04 22.03 14.50
CA SER A 81 -0.10 21.02 15.55
C SER A 81 -1.54 20.51 15.75
N MET A 82 -1.69 19.25 16.15
CA MET A 82 -3.03 18.70 16.45
C MET A 82 -3.71 19.43 17.62
N PHE A 83 -2.94 20.09 18.48
CA PHE A 83 -3.46 20.83 19.63
C PHE A 83 -4.01 22.22 19.26
N GLU A 84 -3.65 22.74 18.08
CA GLU A 84 -4.14 24.00 17.55
C GLU A 84 -5.45 23.84 16.74
N VAL A 85 -5.86 22.62 16.50
CA VAL A 85 -7.06 22.33 15.72
C VAL A 85 -8.30 22.55 16.60
N THR A 86 -9.13 23.51 16.21
CA THR A 86 -10.38 23.83 16.91
C THR A 86 -11.48 22.81 16.70
N ASP A 87 -11.47 22.12 15.55
CA ASP A 87 -12.45 21.11 15.19
C ASP A 87 -11.79 19.78 14.80
N LEU A 88 -11.44 19.00 15.81
CA LEU A 88 -10.89 17.65 15.65
C LEU A 88 -11.91 16.67 15.03
N TYR A 89 -13.22 16.93 15.21
CA TYR A 89 -14.26 16.07 14.67
C TYR A 89 -14.28 16.13 13.15
N SER A 90 -14.21 17.32 12.55
CA SER A 90 -14.16 17.46 11.09
C SER A 90 -12.92 16.81 10.49
N VAL A 91 -11.77 16.91 11.16
CA VAL A 91 -10.54 16.24 10.72
C VAL A 91 -10.67 14.71 10.77
N PHE A 92 -11.28 14.19 11.82
CA PHE A 92 -11.57 12.77 11.96
C PHE A 92 -12.54 12.32 10.85
N GLU A 93 -13.63 13.04 10.66
CA GLU A 93 -14.62 12.77 9.64
C GLU A 93 -14.00 12.75 8.24
N ASP A 94 -13.24 13.78 7.87
CA ASP A 94 -12.51 13.83 6.61
C ASP A 94 -11.50 12.68 6.45
N THR A 95 -10.80 12.33 7.53
CA THR A 95 -9.84 11.24 7.52
C THR A 95 -10.50 9.89 7.27
N VAL A 96 -11.63 9.64 7.91
CA VAL A 96 -12.38 8.38 7.78
C VAL A 96 -13.12 8.34 6.44
N PHE A 97 -13.94 9.34 6.14
CA PHE A 97 -14.77 9.33 4.93
C PHE A 97 -13.98 9.50 3.63
N PHE A 98 -12.81 10.15 3.67
CA PHE A 98 -11.92 10.17 2.49
C PHE A 98 -11.56 8.76 2.00
N ASN A 99 -11.40 7.83 2.93
CA ASN A 99 -11.08 6.45 2.57
C ASN A 99 -12.29 5.68 2.02
N PHE A 100 -13.51 6.03 2.40
CA PHE A 100 -14.73 5.46 1.81
C PHE A 100 -14.98 5.90 0.37
N ARG A 101 -14.40 7.03 -0.08
CA ARG A 101 -14.45 7.46 -1.50
C ARG A 101 -13.83 6.42 -2.45
N ILE A 102 -12.96 5.55 -1.96
CA ILE A 102 -12.38 4.44 -2.72
C ILE A 102 -13.49 3.50 -3.23
N TYR A 103 -14.48 3.20 -2.41
CA TYR A 103 -15.62 2.37 -2.80
C TYR A 103 -16.54 3.09 -3.79
N ARG A 104 -16.74 4.40 -3.63
CA ARG A 104 -17.46 5.22 -4.63
C ARG A 104 -16.81 5.13 -6.00
N ASN A 105 -15.48 5.17 -6.06
CA ASN A 105 -14.74 5.01 -7.30
C ASN A 105 -14.94 3.61 -7.90
N TYR A 106 -14.97 2.57 -7.07
CA TYR A 106 -15.30 1.21 -7.51
C TYR A 106 -16.69 1.11 -8.15
N TYR A 107 -17.72 1.66 -7.50
CA TYR A 107 -19.06 1.70 -8.09
C TYR A 107 -19.10 2.49 -9.40
N GLY A 108 -18.33 3.57 -9.50
CA GLY A 108 -18.17 4.32 -10.73
C GLY A 108 -17.57 3.49 -11.88
N ILE A 109 -16.61 2.61 -11.58
CA ILE A 109 -16.05 1.66 -12.56
C ILE A 109 -17.11 0.66 -13.00
N VAL A 110 -17.76 -0.03 -12.03
CA VAL A 110 -18.77 -1.06 -12.32
C VAL A 110 -19.94 -0.50 -13.11
N GLY A 111 -20.40 0.73 -12.81
CA GLY A 111 -21.51 1.37 -13.53
C GLY A 111 -21.19 1.81 -14.95
N LYS A 112 -19.92 1.98 -15.31
CA LYS A 112 -19.50 2.47 -16.63
C LYS A 112 -18.88 1.38 -17.51
N VAL A 113 -18.45 0.27 -16.95
CA VAL A 113 -17.85 -0.84 -17.68
C VAL A 113 -18.84 -2.02 -17.64
N PRO A 114 -19.19 -2.64 -18.77
CA PRO A 114 -18.75 -2.35 -20.13
C PRO A 114 -19.62 -1.35 -20.90
N SER A 115 -20.64 -0.74 -20.26
CA SER A 115 -21.68 0.05 -20.95
C SER A 115 -21.13 1.28 -21.70
N VAL A 116 -20.20 2.00 -21.10
CA VAL A 116 -19.57 3.22 -21.66
C VAL A 116 -18.15 2.94 -22.13
N TYR A 117 -17.41 2.15 -21.37
CA TYR A 117 -16.01 1.80 -21.66
C TYR A 117 -15.85 0.30 -21.77
N LYS A 118 -15.09 -0.14 -22.77
CA LYS A 118 -14.76 -1.56 -22.95
C LYS A 118 -13.82 -2.05 -21.84
N PHE A 119 -13.83 -3.36 -21.60
CA PHE A 119 -12.83 -3.99 -20.75
C PHE A 119 -11.43 -3.73 -21.29
N CYS A 120 -10.48 -3.45 -20.40
CA CYS A 120 -9.08 -3.21 -20.79
C CYS A 120 -8.27 -4.51 -20.92
N PHE A 121 -8.91 -5.66 -20.68
CA PHE A 121 -8.26 -6.97 -20.65
C PHE A 121 -6.98 -6.95 -19.76
N LEU A 122 -5.90 -7.50 -20.24
CA LEU A 122 -4.63 -7.59 -19.50
C LEU A 122 -3.70 -6.40 -19.73
N ASP A 123 -4.07 -5.42 -20.52
CA ASP A 123 -3.22 -4.28 -20.88
C ASP A 123 -2.70 -3.55 -19.65
N GLN A 124 -3.57 -3.24 -18.71
CA GLN A 124 -3.18 -2.54 -17.49
C GLN A 124 -2.41 -3.45 -16.53
N LEU A 125 -2.88 -4.68 -16.32
CA LEU A 125 -2.29 -5.61 -15.36
C LEU A 125 -0.91 -6.11 -15.78
N VAL A 126 -0.72 -6.43 -17.06
CA VAL A 126 0.51 -7.04 -17.59
C VAL A 126 1.38 -6.00 -18.27
N ILE A 127 0.89 -5.40 -19.36
CA ILE A 127 1.68 -4.45 -20.15
C ILE A 127 2.01 -3.22 -19.32
N GLY A 128 1.04 -2.67 -18.59
CA GLY A 128 1.25 -1.53 -17.71
C GLY A 128 2.30 -1.80 -16.64
N THR A 129 2.34 -3.01 -16.09
CA THR A 129 3.31 -3.43 -15.07
C THR A 129 4.73 -3.49 -15.64
N ILE A 130 4.90 -4.05 -16.83
CA ILE A 130 6.21 -4.15 -17.51
C ILE A 130 6.67 -2.75 -17.94
N VAL A 131 5.81 -2.00 -18.61
CA VAL A 131 6.11 -0.67 -19.12
C VAL A 131 6.44 0.31 -18.01
N MET A 132 5.86 0.15 -16.81
CA MET A 132 6.13 1.03 -15.68
C MET A 132 7.60 1.09 -15.30
N MET A 133 8.33 -0.02 -15.42
CA MET A 133 9.75 -0.09 -15.08
C MET A 133 10.68 0.64 -16.05
N ILE A 134 10.23 0.89 -17.27
CA ILE A 134 11.08 1.55 -18.26
C ILE A 134 11.13 3.05 -17.95
N PRO A 135 12.30 3.64 -17.65
CA PRO A 135 12.42 5.07 -17.39
C PRO A 135 12.04 5.91 -18.63
N ARG A 136 11.43 7.07 -18.42
CA ARG A 136 11.12 8.01 -19.52
C ARG A 136 12.38 8.55 -20.23
N ALA A 137 13.53 8.51 -19.56
CA ALA A 137 14.80 8.82 -20.21
C ALA A 137 15.13 7.85 -21.36
N ILE A 138 14.72 6.57 -21.25
CA ILE A 138 14.92 5.54 -22.27
C ILE A 138 13.77 5.56 -23.29
N TRP A 139 12.54 5.80 -22.81
CA TRP A 139 11.34 5.83 -23.66
C TRP A 139 10.52 7.10 -23.40
N PRO A 140 10.88 8.26 -24.03
CA PRO A 140 10.21 9.54 -23.82
C PRO A 140 8.72 9.52 -24.18
N SER A 141 8.36 8.83 -25.27
CA SER A 141 6.98 8.67 -25.75
C SER A 141 6.18 7.59 -25.02
N LYS A 142 6.73 7.02 -23.93
CA LYS A 142 6.05 6.03 -23.10
C LYS A 142 4.63 6.50 -22.74
N PRO A 143 3.59 5.67 -23.00
CA PRO A 143 2.22 6.03 -22.65
C PRO A 143 2.13 6.34 -21.17
N TYR A 144 1.33 7.34 -20.82
CA TYR A 144 1.00 7.58 -19.41
C TYR A 144 0.32 6.35 -18.86
N SER A 145 0.75 5.95 -17.65
CA SER A 145 0.20 4.77 -17.03
C SER A 145 -1.33 4.82 -17.05
N TYR A 146 -1.93 3.79 -17.57
CA TYR A 146 -3.39 3.65 -17.68
C TYR A 146 -4.13 3.93 -16.36
N GLY A 147 -3.49 3.67 -15.20
CA GLY A 147 -4.06 3.90 -13.88
C GLY A 147 -4.40 5.36 -13.56
N GLY A 148 -3.63 6.33 -14.06
CA GLY A 148 -3.94 7.74 -13.85
C GLY A 148 -4.94 8.30 -14.87
N VAL A 149 -4.81 7.87 -16.13
CA VAL A 149 -5.65 8.36 -17.25
C VAL A 149 -6.93 7.55 -17.35
N GLY A 150 -6.87 6.23 -17.29
CA GLY A 150 -8.05 5.37 -17.37
C GLY A 150 -9.03 5.64 -16.23
N LEU A 151 -8.52 5.88 -15.01
CA LEU A 151 -9.36 6.23 -13.89
C LEU A 151 -10.04 7.59 -14.06
N LYS A 152 -9.32 8.59 -14.54
CA LYS A 152 -9.90 9.92 -14.86
C LYS A 152 -11.02 9.81 -15.87
N VAL A 153 -10.85 8.97 -16.88
CA VAL A 153 -11.86 8.73 -17.92
C VAL A 153 -13.08 8.02 -17.33
N LEU A 154 -12.86 7.01 -16.48
CA LEU A 154 -13.94 6.22 -15.89
C LEU A 154 -14.78 6.99 -14.87
N ILE A 155 -14.14 7.83 -14.06
CA ILE A 155 -14.80 8.51 -12.94
C ILE A 155 -15.16 9.97 -13.27
N GLY A 156 -14.63 10.52 -14.36
CA GLY A 156 -14.86 11.89 -14.81
C GLY A 156 -13.66 12.82 -14.65
N ASN A 157 -13.63 13.91 -15.40
CA ASN A 157 -12.49 14.84 -15.49
C ASN A 157 -12.18 15.62 -14.19
N ASN A 158 -13.06 15.59 -13.20
CA ASN A 158 -12.94 16.36 -11.94
C ASN A 158 -12.27 15.59 -10.80
N ILE A 159 -11.53 14.52 -11.11
CA ILE A 159 -10.85 13.76 -10.06
C ILE A 159 -9.52 14.44 -9.73
N ALA A 160 -9.42 14.90 -8.49
CA ALA A 160 -8.16 15.34 -7.95
C ALA A 160 -7.11 14.22 -8.08
N SER A 161 -5.91 14.57 -8.51
CA SER A 161 -4.80 13.62 -8.60
C SER A 161 -4.60 12.90 -7.27
N GLY A 162 -4.55 11.56 -7.30
CA GLY A 162 -4.33 10.75 -6.11
C GLY A 162 -5.55 10.04 -5.54
N GLN A 163 -6.72 10.14 -6.15
CA GLN A 163 -7.83 9.26 -5.82
C GLN A 163 -7.50 7.82 -6.21
N ALA A 164 -7.80 6.90 -5.31
CA ALA A 164 -7.57 5.47 -5.49
C ALA A 164 -8.90 4.73 -5.66
N TYR A 165 -8.81 3.51 -6.13
CA TYR A 165 -9.90 2.51 -6.18
C TYR A 165 -9.34 1.18 -5.67
N PRO A 166 -10.17 0.26 -5.15
CA PRO A 166 -9.67 -1.02 -4.68
C PRO A 166 -9.22 -1.90 -5.85
N ASN A 167 -8.38 -2.89 -5.58
CA ASN A 167 -7.92 -3.84 -6.60
C ASN A 167 -9.07 -4.59 -7.28
N LEU A 168 -10.19 -4.79 -6.59
CA LEU A 168 -11.42 -5.34 -7.17
C LEU A 168 -11.88 -4.54 -8.39
N GLY A 169 -11.76 -3.21 -8.33
CA GLY A 169 -12.11 -2.33 -9.45
C GLY A 169 -11.19 -2.51 -10.66
N GLU A 170 -9.91 -2.75 -10.42
CA GLU A 170 -8.95 -3.02 -11.48
C GLU A 170 -9.16 -4.38 -12.14
N PHE A 171 -9.40 -5.41 -11.34
CA PHE A 171 -9.72 -6.73 -11.85
C PHE A 171 -11.05 -6.73 -12.64
N TYR A 172 -12.06 -5.98 -12.13
CA TYR A 172 -13.32 -5.82 -12.83
C TYR A 172 -13.13 -5.06 -14.16
N TYR A 173 -12.39 -3.98 -14.17
CA TYR A 173 -12.08 -3.23 -15.39
C TYR A 173 -11.33 -4.08 -16.42
N SER A 174 -10.52 -5.02 -15.97
CA SER A 174 -9.77 -5.91 -16.86
C SER A 174 -10.65 -6.96 -17.54
N LEU A 175 -11.41 -7.77 -16.79
CA LEU A 175 -12.14 -8.94 -17.29
C LEU A 175 -13.54 -9.09 -16.65
N GLY A 176 -14.13 -8.04 -16.10
CA GLY A 176 -15.41 -8.12 -15.41
C GLY A 176 -15.37 -8.98 -14.16
N ILE A 177 -16.47 -9.65 -13.87
CA ILE A 177 -16.59 -10.54 -12.70
C ILE A 177 -15.57 -11.68 -12.73
N ILE A 178 -15.27 -12.21 -13.91
CA ILE A 178 -14.25 -13.28 -14.09
C ILE A 178 -12.88 -12.75 -13.63
N GLY A 179 -12.53 -11.52 -14.00
CA GLY A 179 -11.29 -10.88 -13.56
C GLY A 179 -11.20 -10.74 -12.04
N VAL A 180 -12.30 -10.38 -11.38
CA VAL A 180 -12.36 -10.30 -9.92
C VAL A 180 -12.12 -11.67 -9.29
N VAL A 181 -12.81 -12.70 -9.75
CA VAL A 181 -12.67 -14.06 -9.20
C VAL A 181 -11.24 -14.57 -9.40
N LEU A 182 -10.71 -14.52 -10.62
CA LEU A 182 -9.36 -15.00 -10.93
C LEU A 182 -8.29 -14.18 -10.18
N GLY A 183 -8.41 -12.86 -10.17
CA GLY A 183 -7.47 -11.98 -9.48
C GLY A 183 -7.42 -12.25 -7.99
N MET A 184 -8.56 -12.42 -7.34
CA MET A 184 -8.63 -12.72 -5.91
C MET A 184 -8.17 -14.15 -5.57
N LEU A 185 -8.40 -15.13 -6.46
CA LEU A 185 -7.86 -16.49 -6.31
C LEU A 185 -6.34 -16.50 -6.37
N ILE A 186 -5.74 -15.84 -7.38
CA ILE A 186 -4.28 -15.72 -7.52
C ILE A 186 -3.70 -15.02 -6.30
N TYR A 187 -4.33 -13.93 -5.86
CA TYR A 187 -3.90 -13.18 -4.70
C TYR A 187 -3.98 -14.00 -3.40
N GLY A 188 -5.09 -14.71 -3.20
CA GLY A 188 -5.28 -15.60 -2.06
C GLY A 188 -4.27 -16.75 -2.04
N TYR A 189 -4.00 -17.38 -3.19
CA TYR A 189 -2.99 -18.42 -3.33
C TYR A 189 -1.59 -17.91 -3.01
N TRP A 190 -1.24 -16.72 -3.48
CA TRP A 190 0.05 -16.11 -3.16
C TRP A 190 0.23 -15.87 -1.65
N ASN A 191 -0.78 -15.33 -0.98
CA ASN A 191 -0.78 -15.19 0.47
C ASN A 191 -0.66 -16.54 1.19
N TYR A 192 -1.35 -17.56 0.70
CA TYR A 192 -1.25 -18.92 1.22
C TYR A 192 0.18 -19.46 1.13
N CYS A 193 0.87 -19.29 0.02
CA CYS A 193 2.25 -19.77 -0.15
C CYS A 193 3.21 -19.17 0.89
N TYR A 194 3.12 -17.88 1.17
CA TYR A 194 3.96 -17.25 2.20
C TYR A 194 3.59 -17.69 3.62
N LYS A 195 2.30 -17.82 3.89
CA LYS A 195 1.80 -18.38 5.15
C LYS A 195 2.29 -19.81 5.36
N ASP A 196 2.15 -20.68 4.38
CA ASP A 196 2.59 -22.08 4.42
C ASP A 196 4.09 -22.19 4.66
N LYS A 197 4.89 -21.38 3.95
CA LYS A 197 6.34 -21.30 4.16
C LYS A 197 6.70 -20.84 5.58
N TYR A 198 5.96 -19.89 6.15
CA TYR A 198 6.13 -19.47 7.53
C TYR A 198 5.88 -20.63 8.51
N PHE A 199 4.78 -21.39 8.34
CA PHE A 199 4.45 -22.48 9.25
C PHE A 199 5.41 -23.67 9.13
N LYS A 200 5.92 -23.96 7.94
CA LYS A 200 6.84 -25.08 7.69
C LYS A 200 8.26 -24.80 8.16
N SER A 201 8.80 -23.63 7.88
CA SER A 201 10.21 -23.34 8.17
C SER A 201 10.42 -22.51 9.43
N ASN A 202 9.49 -21.63 9.79
CA ASN A 202 9.51 -20.76 10.97
C ASN A 202 10.90 -20.11 11.26
N ASN A 203 11.69 -19.91 10.21
CA ASN A 203 12.98 -19.25 10.28
C ASN A 203 12.82 -17.72 10.13
N TYR A 204 13.88 -16.98 10.42
CA TYR A 204 13.87 -15.51 10.33
C TYR A 204 13.42 -15.00 8.96
N ILE A 205 13.87 -15.63 7.88
CA ILE A 205 13.54 -15.24 6.51
C ILE A 205 12.05 -15.41 6.24
N SER A 206 11.46 -16.55 6.62
CA SER A 206 10.03 -16.81 6.40
C SER A 206 9.13 -15.91 7.24
N ILE A 207 9.51 -15.65 8.51
CA ILE A 207 8.80 -14.72 9.39
C ILE A 207 8.80 -13.32 8.77
N THR A 208 9.97 -12.82 8.38
CA THR A 208 10.10 -11.46 7.85
C THR A 208 9.38 -11.32 6.52
N SER A 209 9.53 -12.29 5.60
CA SER A 209 8.83 -12.29 4.31
C SER A 209 7.31 -12.26 4.48
N TYR A 210 6.78 -13.08 5.39
CA TYR A 210 5.34 -13.09 5.64
C TYR A 210 4.86 -11.79 6.30
N SER A 211 5.63 -11.20 7.20
CA SER A 211 5.33 -9.91 7.82
C SER A 211 5.29 -8.77 6.80
N ILE A 212 6.24 -8.74 5.85
CA ILE A 212 6.28 -7.77 4.76
C ILE A 212 5.03 -7.93 3.89
N LEU A 213 4.65 -9.15 3.55
CA LEU A 213 3.44 -9.40 2.77
C LEU A 213 2.18 -8.93 3.49
N LEU A 214 2.04 -9.21 4.79
CA LEU A 214 0.90 -8.76 5.59
C LEU A 214 0.76 -7.23 5.60
N GLY A 215 1.88 -6.50 5.72
CA GLY A 215 1.85 -5.05 5.60
C GLY A 215 1.46 -4.57 4.20
N ASN A 216 2.03 -5.18 3.16
CA ASN A 216 1.71 -4.85 1.76
C ASN A 216 0.24 -5.15 1.41
N ASN A 217 -0.40 -6.13 2.04
CA ASN A 217 -1.78 -6.50 1.80
C ASN A 217 -2.76 -5.33 2.00
N LEU A 218 -2.49 -4.44 2.95
CA LEU A 218 -3.31 -3.24 3.13
C LEU A 218 -3.34 -2.38 1.87
N GLN A 219 -2.18 -2.12 1.28
CA GLN A 219 -2.08 -1.33 0.07
C GLN A 219 -2.68 -2.09 -1.13
N LEU A 220 -2.37 -3.39 -1.26
CA LEU A 220 -2.81 -4.22 -2.37
C LEU A 220 -4.34 -4.35 -2.45
N ILE A 221 -5.02 -4.46 -1.31
CA ILE A 221 -6.49 -4.62 -1.27
C ILE A 221 -7.19 -3.29 -1.42
N ILE A 222 -6.76 -2.27 -0.66
CA ILE A 222 -7.46 -1.00 -0.56
C ILE A 222 -7.18 -0.12 -1.78
N ARG A 223 -5.97 -0.18 -2.33
CA ARG A 223 -5.57 0.66 -3.45
C ARG A 223 -5.20 -0.21 -4.64
N GLY A 224 -6.05 -0.20 -5.66
CA GLY A 224 -5.79 -0.73 -6.98
C GLY A 224 -4.56 -0.07 -7.61
N PHE A 225 -4.36 -0.26 -8.88
CA PHE A 225 -3.19 0.07 -9.67
C PHE A 225 -2.07 -0.95 -9.46
N MET A 226 -2.36 -2.17 -9.89
CA MET A 226 -1.45 -3.32 -9.79
C MET A 226 -0.03 -3.03 -10.30
N PRO A 227 0.22 -2.28 -11.37
CA PRO A 227 1.58 -1.96 -11.79
C PRO A 227 2.43 -1.38 -10.68
N SER A 228 1.95 -0.36 -9.97
CA SER A 228 2.68 0.24 -8.85
C SER A 228 2.80 -0.70 -7.65
N ASN A 229 1.70 -1.36 -7.30
CA ASN A 229 1.62 -2.25 -6.15
C ASN A 229 2.50 -3.49 -6.33
N PHE A 230 2.57 -4.05 -7.53
CA PHE A 230 3.45 -5.16 -7.85
C PHE A 230 4.91 -4.81 -7.57
N TRP A 231 5.39 -3.69 -8.11
CA TRP A 231 6.76 -3.25 -7.90
C TRP A 231 7.04 -2.85 -6.45
N MET A 232 6.09 -2.26 -5.76
CA MET A 232 6.21 -1.99 -4.33
C MET A 232 6.49 -3.27 -3.54
N VAL A 233 5.76 -4.36 -3.83
CA VAL A 233 6.00 -5.65 -3.16
C VAL A 233 7.35 -6.23 -3.54
N ILE A 234 7.73 -6.21 -4.83
CA ILE A 234 9.04 -6.68 -5.27
C ILE A 234 10.15 -5.94 -4.53
N PHE A 235 10.14 -4.61 -4.52
CA PHE A 235 11.16 -3.81 -3.85
C PHE A 235 11.18 -4.00 -2.33
N SER A 236 10.04 -4.18 -1.69
CA SER A 236 9.98 -4.44 -0.25
C SER A 236 10.50 -5.84 0.12
N MET A 237 10.37 -6.82 -0.79
CA MET A 237 10.88 -8.19 -0.60
C MET A 237 12.34 -8.36 -1.01
N LEU A 238 12.87 -7.51 -1.88
CA LEU A 238 14.21 -7.63 -2.48
C LEU A 238 15.32 -7.78 -1.42
N PRO A 239 15.38 -6.98 -0.33
CA PRO A 239 16.44 -7.13 0.67
C PRO A 239 16.46 -8.51 1.33
N ILE A 240 15.27 -9.08 1.62
CA ILE A 240 15.19 -10.39 2.26
C ILE A 240 15.54 -11.51 1.29
N TRP A 241 15.23 -11.38 0.01
CA TRP A 241 15.66 -12.33 -1.02
C TRP A 241 17.16 -12.30 -1.22
N ILE A 242 17.78 -11.12 -1.30
CA ILE A 242 19.25 -10.99 -1.39
C ILE A 242 19.90 -11.64 -0.16
N TYR A 243 19.43 -11.31 1.05
CA TYR A 243 19.92 -11.90 2.28
C TYR A 243 19.80 -13.43 2.27
N SER A 244 18.69 -13.98 1.79
CA SER A 244 18.49 -15.42 1.72
C SER A 244 19.48 -16.12 0.78
N ILE A 245 19.82 -15.48 -0.35
CA ILE A 245 20.79 -16.00 -1.31
C ILE A 245 22.20 -15.99 -0.73
N ILE A 246 22.59 -14.89 -0.06
CA ILE A 246 23.91 -14.78 0.58
C ILE A 246 24.06 -15.86 1.65
N LYS A 247 23.08 -15.97 2.55
CA LYS A 247 23.10 -16.98 3.62
C LYS A 247 23.20 -18.40 3.09
N PHE A 248 22.47 -18.73 2.02
CA PHE A 248 22.53 -20.06 1.40
C PHE A 248 23.90 -20.38 0.79
N ARG A 249 24.66 -19.37 0.35
CA ARG A 249 26.03 -19.54 -0.14
C ARG A 249 27.05 -19.75 0.97
N GLU A 250 26.82 -19.14 2.15
CA GLU A 250 27.71 -19.31 3.31
C GLU A 250 27.54 -20.68 3.99
N GLU A 251 26.39 -21.32 3.82
CA GLU A 251 26.07 -22.65 4.39
C GLU A 251 26.49 -23.82 3.46
N LYS A 252 27.01 -23.55 2.26
CA LYS A 252 27.59 -24.51 1.32
C LYS A 252 29.11 -24.52 1.37
#